data_5d525046ca58314dc6750d3337f1f12d
#
_entry.id   5d525046ca58314dc6750d3337f1f12d
#
_cell.length_a   1.000
_cell.length_b   1.000
_cell.length_c   1.000
_cell.angle_alpha   90.00
_cell.angle_beta   90.00
_cell.angle_gamma   90.00
#
_symmetry.space_group_name_H-M   'P 1'
#
loop_
_entity.id
_entity.type
_entity.pdbx_description
1 polymer ?
#
loop_
_entity_poly.entity_id
_entity_poly.type
_entity_poly.pdbx_seq_one_letter_code
_entity_poly.pdbx_strand_id
1 'polypeptide(L)'
;MTGTLLPFKDKQSDFQNDFANREQLISWCNIEKAEIVKPYILELLKRRVKEKELKFGPTHIDLETSIMPSIDIYKKHFSSYTGACAGAGVKPLLSKSISSDFINDFSNVEILIDTREQQPLSFKKQRSFKLDFGDYTCGGANYNKTFVDRKSEGDFKSTLVGENLERFRKELKRATDLNCFLYVVVESSVEKIEATNPFGPHRSNLKFIYHNMRLLEHEFAGSCQFVFSGGRRASSVLIPKLLVLGPKLWETDVQYFIDKDNSWLGSKETKKETPYFVT
;
A
#
# COMPACT_ATOMS: atom_id res chain seq x y z
N MET A 1 24.19 21.70 22.73
CA MET A 1 25.19 20.63 22.49
C MET A 1 24.72 19.89 21.26
N THR A 2 25.32 20.24 20.14
CA THR A 2 24.98 19.67 18.83
C THR A 2 25.79 18.40 18.64
N GLY A 3 25.21 17.28 18.96
CA GLY A 3 25.79 15.98 18.68
C GLY A 3 25.57 15.63 17.23
N THR A 4 26.52 15.95 16.36
CA THR A 4 26.54 15.47 14.98
C THR A 4 26.80 13.97 15.00
N LEU A 5 25.74 13.19 14.91
CA LEU A 5 25.83 11.76 14.67
C LEU A 5 26.18 11.56 13.20
N LEU A 6 27.42 11.30 12.90
CA LEU A 6 27.86 10.80 11.60
C LEU A 6 27.71 9.28 11.59
N PRO A 7 26.79 8.74 10.81
CA PRO A 7 26.52 7.31 10.81
C PRO A 7 27.41 6.48 9.89
N PHE A 8 28.47 7.01 9.32
CA PHE A 8 29.34 6.23 8.46
C PHE A 8 30.63 5.84 9.18
N LYS A 9 30.61 4.69 9.84
CA LYS A 9 31.84 3.88 10.03
C LYS A 9 31.77 2.68 9.11
N ASP A 10 32.75 2.60 8.20
CA ASP A 10 33.03 1.41 7.41
C ASP A 10 33.14 0.19 8.30
N LYS A 11 32.10 -0.63 8.34
CA LYS A 11 32.17 -2.05 8.67
C LYS A 11 31.01 -2.78 8.03
N GLN A 12 31.35 -3.69 7.12
CA GLN A 12 30.49 -4.76 6.61
C GLN A 12 30.05 -5.66 7.77
N SER A 13 29.03 -5.32 8.52
CA SER A 13 28.23 -6.25 9.31
C SER A 13 27.21 -5.47 10.14
N ASP A 14 26.00 -5.94 10.17
CA ASP A 14 24.93 -5.58 11.08
C ASP A 14 24.52 -4.12 11.06
N PHE A 15 23.67 -3.78 10.10
CA PHE A 15 22.95 -2.52 10.10
C PHE A 15 21.92 -2.54 11.23
N GLN A 16 22.35 -2.23 12.42
CA GLN A 16 21.45 -1.66 13.41
C GLN A 16 20.97 -0.33 12.84
N ASN A 17 19.65 -0.17 12.71
CA ASN A 17 19.08 1.09 12.32
C ASN A 17 19.64 2.16 13.25
N ASP A 18 20.28 3.20 12.71
CA ASP A 18 20.80 4.34 13.49
C ASP A 18 19.68 5.10 14.21
N PHE A 19 18.43 4.73 13.92
CA PHE A 19 17.21 5.27 14.50
C PHE A 19 16.38 4.17 15.15
N ALA A 20 15.83 4.45 16.34
CA ALA A 20 15.01 3.48 17.08
C ALA A 20 13.64 3.25 16.41
N ASN A 21 13.14 4.22 15.68
CA ASN A 21 11.86 4.17 14.97
C ASN A 21 11.87 5.11 13.76
N ARG A 22 10.82 5.00 12.95
CA ARG A 22 10.64 5.75 11.72
C ARG A 22 10.45 7.26 11.96
N GLU A 23 9.76 7.64 13.03
CA GLU A 23 9.50 9.05 13.39
C GLU A 23 10.81 9.78 13.66
N GLN A 24 11.75 9.14 14.35
CA GLN A 24 13.09 9.71 14.59
C GLN A 24 13.85 9.91 13.29
N LEU A 25 13.81 8.93 12.38
CA LEU A 25 14.43 9.05 11.05
C LEU A 25 13.82 10.21 10.25
N ILE A 26 12.48 10.31 10.21
CA ILE A 26 11.79 11.39 9.48
C ILE A 26 12.10 12.76 10.09
N SER A 27 12.10 12.87 11.43
CA SER A 27 12.46 14.09 12.13
C SER A 27 13.88 14.52 11.78
N TRP A 28 14.84 13.59 11.82
CA TRP A 28 16.22 13.85 11.43
C TRP A 28 16.32 14.31 9.95
N CYS A 29 15.65 13.65 9.02
CA CYS A 29 15.62 14.03 7.62
C CYS A 29 15.06 15.45 7.38
N ASN A 30 14.22 15.95 8.27
CA ASN A 30 13.64 17.29 8.15
C ASN A 30 14.51 18.39 8.71
N ILE A 31 15.37 18.09 9.68
CA ILE A 31 16.21 19.04 10.42
C ILE A 31 17.62 19.13 9.83
N GLU A 32 18.17 18.00 9.38
CA GLU A 32 19.56 17.90 8.95
C GLU A 32 19.74 18.45 7.53
N LYS A 33 20.97 18.81 7.16
CA LYS A 33 21.33 19.37 5.87
C LYS A 33 21.19 18.38 4.73
N ALA A 34 20.75 18.85 3.58
CA ALA A 34 20.49 18.02 2.40
C ALA A 34 21.72 17.23 1.93
N GLU A 35 22.92 17.79 2.08
CA GLU A 35 24.19 17.15 1.71
C GLU A 35 24.48 15.90 2.56
N ILE A 36 23.94 15.83 3.79
CA ILE A 36 24.06 14.70 4.69
C ILE A 36 22.90 13.73 4.51
N VAL A 37 21.67 14.25 4.41
CA VAL A 37 20.45 13.44 4.31
C VAL A 37 20.42 12.66 2.99
N LYS A 38 20.70 13.32 1.88
CA LYS A 38 20.55 12.72 0.54
C LYS A 38 21.36 11.44 0.34
N PRO A 39 22.68 11.37 0.61
CA PRO A 39 23.44 10.12 0.48
C PRO A 39 22.98 9.05 1.48
N TYR A 40 22.60 9.45 2.70
CA TYR A 40 22.15 8.51 3.73
C TYR A 40 20.83 7.79 3.32
N ILE A 41 19.79 8.56 2.94
CA ILE A 41 18.51 7.93 2.56
C ILE A 41 18.61 7.13 1.25
N LEU A 42 19.52 7.51 0.35
CA LEU A 42 19.80 6.73 -0.85
C LEU A 42 20.44 5.38 -0.50
N GLU A 43 21.37 5.38 0.44
CA GLU A 43 21.99 4.15 0.91
C GLU A 43 21.00 3.24 1.64
N LEU A 44 20.08 3.81 2.45
CA LEU A 44 18.98 3.04 3.04
C LEU A 44 18.13 2.36 1.96
N LEU A 45 17.81 3.08 0.89
CA LEU A 45 17.02 2.54 -0.22
C LEU A 45 17.74 1.39 -0.93
N LYS A 46 19.02 1.55 -1.25
CA LYS A 46 19.87 0.50 -1.84
C LYS A 46 19.92 -0.75 -0.97
N ARG A 47 20.09 -0.57 0.32
CA ARG A 47 20.10 -1.68 1.28
C ARG A 47 18.77 -2.39 1.35
N ARG A 48 17.66 -1.65 1.46
CA ARG A 48 16.32 -2.23 1.46
C ARG A 48 16.10 -3.12 0.26
N VAL A 49 16.47 -2.63 -0.92
CA VAL A 49 16.39 -3.38 -2.17
C VAL A 49 17.23 -4.65 -2.13
N LYS A 50 18.48 -4.55 -1.69
CA LYS A 50 19.42 -5.68 -1.61
C LYS A 50 19.00 -6.71 -0.57
N GLU A 51 18.69 -6.28 0.67
CA GLU A 51 18.37 -7.17 1.80
C GLU A 51 17.03 -7.91 1.60
N LYS A 52 16.11 -7.32 0.87
CA LYS A 52 14.81 -7.92 0.57
C LYS A 52 14.74 -8.53 -0.83
N GLU A 53 15.87 -8.54 -1.55
CA GLU A 53 15.99 -9.08 -2.91
C GLU A 53 14.89 -8.53 -3.86
N LEU A 54 14.60 -7.22 -3.72
CA LEU A 54 13.53 -6.59 -4.47
C LEU A 54 13.94 -6.37 -5.93
N LYS A 55 13.06 -6.70 -6.87
CA LYS A 55 13.23 -6.40 -8.30
C LYS A 55 12.95 -4.93 -8.63
N PHE A 56 12.13 -4.28 -7.80
CA PHE A 56 11.68 -2.90 -7.94
C PHE A 56 11.92 -2.12 -6.64
N GLY A 57 11.85 -0.80 -6.70
CA GLY A 57 11.84 0.03 -5.51
C GLY A 57 10.61 -0.23 -4.63
N PRO A 58 10.72 -0.01 -3.31
CA PRO A 58 9.63 -0.22 -2.35
C PRO A 58 8.38 0.60 -2.72
N THR A 59 7.19 0.08 -2.38
CA THR A 59 5.93 0.84 -2.44
C THR A 59 5.80 1.75 -1.21
N HIS A 60 4.80 2.64 -1.22
CA HIS A 60 4.49 3.48 -0.06
C HIS A 60 4.26 2.63 1.21
N ILE A 61 3.47 1.56 1.12
CA ILE A 61 3.21 0.67 2.26
C ILE A 61 4.51 0.02 2.77
N ASP A 62 5.40 -0.40 1.86
CA ASP A 62 6.68 -0.98 2.28
C ASP A 62 7.57 0.02 3.02
N LEU A 63 7.56 1.29 2.62
CA LEU A 63 8.24 2.37 3.34
C LEU A 63 7.59 2.64 4.70
N GLU A 64 6.26 2.67 4.78
CA GLU A 64 5.50 2.93 6.01
C GLU A 64 5.66 1.81 7.05
N THR A 65 5.70 0.56 6.61
CA THR A 65 5.83 -0.62 7.48
C THR A 65 7.29 -0.99 7.82
N SER A 66 8.23 -0.07 7.58
CA SER A 66 9.65 -0.24 7.85
C SER A 66 10.29 1.05 8.35
N ILE A 67 11.51 0.98 8.91
CA ILE A 67 12.26 2.19 9.28
C ILE A 67 12.88 2.78 8.02
N MET A 68 12.03 3.39 7.19
CA MET A 68 12.40 4.03 5.94
C MET A 68 11.79 5.43 5.85
N PRO A 69 12.41 6.38 5.13
CA PRO A 69 11.81 7.67 4.85
C PRO A 69 10.52 7.55 4.04
N SER A 70 9.62 8.50 4.20
CA SER A 70 8.42 8.60 3.36
C SER A 70 8.77 8.96 1.92
N ILE A 71 7.84 8.71 0.99
CA ILE A 71 7.96 9.16 -0.41
C ILE A 71 8.21 10.67 -0.48
N ASP A 72 7.60 11.48 0.38
CA ASP A 72 7.79 12.94 0.37
C ASP A 72 9.21 13.36 0.77
N ILE A 73 9.86 12.65 1.68
CA ILE A 73 11.28 12.88 2.00
C ILE A 73 12.15 12.58 0.77
N TYR A 74 11.90 11.48 0.06
CA TYR A 74 12.62 11.19 -1.19
C TYR A 74 12.35 12.25 -2.25
N LYS A 75 11.11 12.71 -2.43
CA LYS A 75 10.77 13.79 -3.36
C LYS A 75 11.50 15.10 -3.03
N LYS A 76 11.59 15.45 -1.75
CA LYS A 76 12.30 16.64 -1.28
C LYS A 76 13.78 16.64 -1.70
N HIS A 77 14.44 15.49 -1.65
CA HIS A 77 15.88 15.36 -1.89
C HIS A 77 16.26 14.94 -3.33
N PHE A 78 15.36 14.29 -4.08
CA PHE A 78 15.63 13.72 -5.41
C PHE A 78 14.68 14.23 -6.49
N SER A 79 13.88 15.26 -6.22
CA SER A 79 12.84 15.82 -7.10
C SER A 79 11.69 14.86 -7.40
N SER A 80 11.90 13.53 -7.28
CA SER A 80 10.88 12.50 -7.41
C SER A 80 11.31 11.21 -6.72
N TYR A 81 10.35 10.36 -6.36
CA TYR A 81 10.66 9.03 -5.86
C TYR A 81 11.29 8.14 -6.95
N THR A 82 10.84 8.30 -8.19
CA THR A 82 11.48 7.65 -9.35
C THR A 82 12.96 8.00 -9.48
N GLY A 83 13.32 9.27 -9.26
CA GLY A 83 14.71 9.72 -9.23
C GLY A 83 15.54 9.08 -8.12
N ALA A 84 14.96 8.92 -6.92
CA ALA A 84 15.60 8.22 -5.82
C ALA A 84 15.83 6.72 -6.14
N CYS A 85 14.81 6.05 -6.70
CA CYS A 85 14.92 4.66 -7.14
C CYS A 85 16.00 4.47 -8.21
N ALA A 86 16.08 5.37 -9.21
CA ALA A 86 17.11 5.36 -10.22
C ALA A 86 18.51 5.50 -9.60
N GLY A 87 18.67 6.40 -8.61
CA GLY A 87 19.90 6.53 -7.83
C GLY A 87 20.26 5.28 -7.03
N ALA A 88 19.29 4.48 -6.65
CA ALA A 88 19.49 3.17 -6.01
C ALA A 88 19.70 2.02 -7.01
N GLY A 89 19.63 2.28 -8.31
CA GLY A 89 19.82 1.28 -9.37
C GLY A 89 18.59 0.41 -9.65
N VAL A 90 17.38 0.86 -9.25
CA VAL A 90 16.13 0.14 -9.48
C VAL A 90 15.06 1.03 -10.09
N LYS A 91 14.05 0.41 -10.72
CA LYS A 91 12.82 1.11 -11.12
C LYS A 91 11.82 1.05 -9.95
N PRO A 92 10.99 2.09 -9.71
CA PRO A 92 9.88 1.94 -8.77
C PRO A 92 8.89 0.89 -9.28
N LEU A 93 8.25 0.15 -8.35
CA LEU A 93 7.20 -0.81 -8.70
C LEU A 93 5.99 -0.08 -9.29
N LEU A 94 5.63 1.05 -8.69
CA LEU A 94 4.52 1.92 -9.07
C LEU A 94 5.08 3.33 -9.31
N SER A 95 4.91 3.85 -10.51
CA SER A 95 5.63 5.06 -10.97
C SER A 95 4.74 6.16 -11.53
N LYS A 96 3.47 5.86 -11.85
CA LYS A 96 2.56 6.83 -12.45
C LYS A 96 1.91 7.73 -11.40
N SER A 97 1.61 8.94 -11.82
CA SER A 97 0.79 9.86 -11.03
C SER A 97 -0.65 9.40 -10.96
N ILE A 98 -1.36 9.79 -9.90
CA ILE A 98 -2.79 9.55 -9.79
C ILE A 98 -3.56 10.26 -10.91
N SER A 99 -4.57 9.62 -11.45
CA SER A 99 -5.51 10.26 -12.39
C SER A 99 -6.27 11.38 -11.69
N SER A 100 -6.43 12.53 -12.35
CA SER A 100 -7.27 13.64 -11.85
C SER A 100 -8.72 13.21 -11.63
N ASP A 101 -9.16 12.16 -12.34
CA ASP A 101 -10.51 11.60 -12.17
C ASP A 101 -10.71 10.89 -10.84
N PHE A 102 -9.64 10.62 -10.06
CA PHE A 102 -9.73 9.86 -8.79
C PHE A 102 -10.61 10.54 -7.74
N ILE A 103 -10.76 11.86 -7.80
CA ILE A 103 -11.65 12.62 -6.90
C ILE A 103 -13.13 12.54 -7.32
N ASN A 104 -13.44 12.10 -8.54
CA ASN A 104 -14.81 12.06 -9.05
C ASN A 104 -15.69 11.04 -8.30
N ASP A 105 -17.01 11.25 -8.32
CA ASP A 105 -17.99 10.31 -7.76
C ASP A 105 -18.35 9.23 -8.80
N PHE A 106 -18.07 7.98 -8.47
CA PHE A 106 -18.43 6.80 -9.28
C PHE A 106 -19.55 5.97 -8.64
N SER A 107 -20.33 6.53 -7.71
CA SER A 107 -21.38 5.81 -6.98
C SER A 107 -22.54 5.29 -7.87
N ASN A 108 -22.67 5.80 -9.10
CA ASN A 108 -23.72 5.40 -10.04
C ASN A 108 -23.31 4.29 -11.03
N VAL A 109 -22.09 3.75 -10.90
CA VAL A 109 -21.63 2.65 -11.75
C VAL A 109 -22.17 1.32 -11.24
N GLU A 110 -22.51 0.40 -12.16
CA GLU A 110 -22.93 -0.95 -11.78
C GLU A 110 -21.74 -1.77 -11.30
N ILE A 111 -21.82 -2.28 -10.07
CA ILE A 111 -20.83 -3.17 -9.47
C ILE A 111 -21.37 -4.60 -9.51
N LEU A 112 -20.61 -5.51 -10.08
CA LEU A 112 -20.84 -6.95 -10.01
C LEU A 112 -20.18 -7.47 -8.73
N ILE A 113 -20.97 -8.19 -7.93
CA ILE A 113 -20.56 -8.77 -6.66
C ILE A 113 -20.52 -10.29 -6.81
N ASP A 114 -19.42 -10.92 -6.41
CA ASP A 114 -19.31 -12.36 -6.46
C ASP A 114 -20.39 -13.04 -5.62
N THR A 115 -20.98 -14.10 -6.13
CA THR A 115 -22.03 -14.88 -5.44
C THR A 115 -21.53 -15.57 -4.18
N ARG A 116 -20.22 -15.69 -3.97
CA ARG A 116 -19.58 -16.28 -2.79
C ARG A 116 -19.27 -15.25 -1.69
N GLU A 117 -19.38 -13.93 -2.00
CA GLU A 117 -19.17 -12.88 -0.99
C GLU A 117 -20.32 -12.88 0.03
N GLN A 118 -19.98 -13.21 1.30
CA GLN A 118 -20.96 -13.40 2.37
C GLN A 118 -21.38 -12.10 3.06
N GLN A 119 -20.53 -11.08 3.02
CA GLN A 119 -20.77 -9.79 3.67
C GLN A 119 -20.51 -8.61 2.70
N PRO A 120 -21.24 -8.56 1.57
CA PRO A 120 -20.95 -7.59 0.54
C PRO A 120 -21.12 -6.15 1.03
N LEU A 121 -20.37 -5.25 0.42
CA LEU A 121 -20.64 -3.81 0.51
C LEU A 121 -21.91 -3.48 -0.27
N SER A 122 -22.59 -2.41 0.14
CA SER A 122 -23.76 -1.93 -0.58
C SER A 122 -23.39 -0.80 -1.54
N PHE A 123 -23.79 -0.95 -2.80
CA PHE A 123 -23.61 0.05 -3.86
C PHE A 123 -24.96 0.48 -4.44
N LYS A 124 -25.08 1.71 -4.96
CA LYS A 124 -26.34 2.21 -5.53
C LYS A 124 -26.86 1.36 -6.70
N LYS A 125 -25.94 0.83 -7.51
CA LYS A 125 -26.25 -0.10 -8.60
C LYS A 125 -25.36 -1.32 -8.42
N GLN A 126 -25.95 -2.45 -8.14
CA GLN A 126 -25.23 -3.69 -7.91
C GLN A 126 -26.02 -4.90 -8.40
N ARG A 127 -25.29 -5.96 -8.77
CA ARG A 127 -25.83 -7.23 -9.20
C ARG A 127 -24.93 -8.38 -8.79
N SER A 128 -25.51 -9.47 -8.26
CA SER A 128 -24.76 -10.69 -8.00
C SER A 128 -24.38 -11.37 -9.32
N PHE A 129 -23.12 -11.79 -9.40
CA PHE A 129 -22.57 -12.50 -10.55
C PHE A 129 -21.42 -13.39 -10.11
N LYS A 130 -21.32 -14.60 -10.67
CA LYS A 130 -20.18 -15.48 -10.36
C LYS A 130 -18.93 -14.97 -11.03
N LEU A 131 -17.95 -14.51 -10.25
CA LEU A 131 -16.66 -14.02 -10.73
C LEU A 131 -15.62 -15.15 -10.78
N ASP A 132 -14.62 -15.02 -11.64
CA ASP A 132 -13.51 -15.97 -11.71
C ASP A 132 -12.55 -15.84 -10.51
N PHE A 133 -12.38 -14.61 -10.01
CA PHE A 133 -11.59 -14.27 -8.82
C PHE A 133 -12.03 -12.91 -8.26
N GLY A 134 -11.61 -12.63 -7.01
CA GLY A 134 -12.01 -11.42 -6.28
C GLY A 134 -13.49 -11.40 -5.94
N ASP A 135 -13.93 -10.33 -5.31
CA ASP A 135 -15.29 -10.12 -4.80
C ASP A 135 -16.10 -9.13 -5.64
N TYR A 136 -15.42 -8.19 -6.34
CA TYR A 136 -16.05 -7.10 -7.08
C TYR A 136 -15.38 -6.85 -8.41
N THR A 137 -16.20 -6.48 -9.43
CA THR A 137 -15.75 -5.88 -10.69
C THR A 137 -16.83 -4.94 -11.24
N CYS A 138 -16.53 -4.16 -12.27
CA CYS A 138 -17.56 -3.38 -12.99
C CYS A 138 -18.30 -4.22 -14.02
N GLY A 139 -19.60 -3.92 -14.19
CA GLY A 139 -20.42 -4.46 -15.27
C GLY A 139 -20.41 -3.60 -16.55
N GLY A 140 -20.87 -4.21 -17.64
CA GLY A 140 -21.13 -3.53 -18.90
C GLY A 140 -19.94 -2.77 -19.50
N ALA A 141 -20.18 -1.54 -19.95
CA ALA A 141 -19.16 -0.70 -20.61
C ALA A 141 -18.00 -0.27 -19.71
N ASN A 142 -18.14 -0.39 -18.38
CA ASN A 142 -17.10 -0.05 -17.43
C ASN A 142 -16.18 -1.25 -17.11
N TYR A 143 -16.46 -2.44 -17.61
CA TYR A 143 -15.59 -3.60 -17.41
C TYR A 143 -14.25 -3.40 -18.13
N ASN A 144 -13.16 -3.49 -17.37
CA ASN A 144 -11.82 -3.20 -17.86
C ASN A 144 -10.76 -4.16 -17.31
N LYS A 145 -11.17 -5.38 -16.93
CA LYS A 145 -10.30 -6.42 -16.34
C LYS A 145 -9.71 -6.06 -14.97
N THR A 146 -10.32 -5.13 -14.26
CA THR A 146 -9.95 -4.80 -12.88
C THR A 146 -10.93 -5.46 -11.92
N PHE A 147 -10.38 -6.11 -10.91
CA PHE A 147 -11.12 -6.79 -9.84
C PHE A 147 -10.65 -6.28 -8.47
N VAL A 148 -11.51 -6.44 -7.48
CA VAL A 148 -11.18 -6.16 -6.10
C VAL A 148 -11.49 -7.41 -5.26
N ASP A 149 -10.53 -7.83 -4.43
CA ASP A 149 -10.69 -8.76 -3.33
C ASP A 149 -10.70 -7.93 -2.03
N ARG A 150 -11.83 -7.94 -1.33
CA ARG A 150 -12.02 -7.19 -0.10
C ARG A 150 -11.69 -8.05 1.11
N LYS A 151 -10.87 -7.51 2.00
CA LYS A 151 -10.48 -8.24 3.20
C LYS A 151 -10.75 -7.46 4.48
N SER A 152 -11.34 -8.13 5.46
CA SER A 152 -11.27 -7.67 6.83
C SER A 152 -9.81 -7.71 7.33
N GLU A 153 -9.52 -7.05 8.45
CA GLU A 153 -8.18 -7.13 9.08
C GLU A 153 -7.78 -8.58 9.40
N GLY A 154 -8.72 -9.39 9.91
CA GLY A 154 -8.48 -10.80 10.22
C GLY A 154 -8.19 -11.62 8.97
N ASP A 155 -8.96 -11.42 7.89
CA ASP A 155 -8.78 -12.11 6.62
C ASP A 155 -7.46 -11.71 5.95
N PHE A 156 -7.07 -10.43 6.00
CA PHE A 156 -5.78 -9.96 5.52
C PHE A 156 -4.63 -10.71 6.22
N LYS A 157 -4.65 -10.77 7.56
CA LYS A 157 -3.62 -11.45 8.34
C LYS A 157 -3.57 -12.95 8.03
N SER A 158 -4.73 -13.60 7.94
CA SER A 158 -4.81 -15.05 7.69
C SER A 158 -4.48 -15.44 6.25
N THR A 159 -4.80 -14.61 5.27
CA THR A 159 -4.48 -14.85 3.84
C THR A 159 -2.97 -14.91 3.60
N LEU A 160 -2.20 -14.13 4.33
CA LEU A 160 -0.76 -13.98 4.09
C LEU A 160 0.12 -14.95 4.89
N VAL A 161 -0.46 -16.05 5.40
CA VAL A 161 0.29 -17.06 6.15
C VAL A 161 -0.09 -18.49 5.72
N GLY A 162 0.89 -19.40 5.81
CA GLY A 162 0.67 -20.85 5.60
C GLY A 162 0.04 -21.20 4.25
N GLU A 163 -0.88 -22.14 4.28
CA GLU A 163 -1.56 -22.66 3.07
C GLU A 163 -2.45 -21.62 2.38
N ASN A 164 -2.97 -20.63 3.13
CA ASN A 164 -3.78 -19.56 2.58
C ASN A 164 -2.95 -18.65 1.65
N LEU A 165 -1.69 -18.40 1.99
CA LEU A 165 -0.76 -17.64 1.15
C LEU A 165 -0.56 -18.34 -0.21
N GLU A 166 -0.36 -19.65 -0.20
CA GLU A 166 -0.19 -20.42 -1.44
C GLU A 166 -1.48 -20.48 -2.28
N ARG A 167 -2.63 -20.54 -1.63
CA ARG A 167 -3.93 -20.46 -2.32
C ARG A 167 -4.12 -19.10 -2.99
N PHE A 168 -3.82 -18.04 -2.25
CA PHE A 168 -3.92 -16.68 -2.76
C PHE A 168 -2.90 -16.41 -3.88
N ARG A 169 -1.67 -16.92 -3.78
CA ARG A 169 -0.67 -16.85 -4.86
C ARG A 169 -1.19 -17.50 -6.16
N LYS A 170 -1.88 -18.64 -6.07
CA LYS A 170 -2.52 -19.28 -7.23
C LYS A 170 -3.63 -18.44 -7.83
N GLU A 171 -4.38 -17.71 -7.01
CA GLU A 171 -5.40 -16.76 -7.48
C GLU A 171 -4.78 -15.60 -8.24
N LEU A 172 -3.73 -14.95 -7.69
CA LEU A 172 -2.98 -13.89 -8.36
C LEU A 172 -2.36 -14.37 -9.68
N LYS A 173 -1.84 -15.60 -9.70
CA LYS A 173 -1.33 -16.17 -10.94
C LYS A 173 -2.40 -16.28 -12.01
N ARG A 174 -3.60 -16.76 -11.68
CA ARG A 174 -4.73 -16.82 -12.63
C ARG A 174 -5.11 -15.44 -13.14
N ALA A 175 -5.17 -14.43 -12.24
CA ALA A 175 -5.45 -13.05 -12.65
C ALA A 175 -4.41 -12.53 -13.65
N THR A 176 -3.13 -12.79 -13.38
CA THR A 176 -2.02 -12.42 -14.27
C THR A 176 -2.12 -13.14 -15.62
N ASP A 177 -2.38 -14.45 -15.63
CA ASP A 177 -2.48 -15.26 -16.84
C ASP A 177 -3.65 -14.79 -17.75
N LEU A 178 -4.70 -14.17 -17.15
CA LEU A 178 -5.84 -13.58 -17.86
C LEU A 178 -5.65 -12.08 -18.19
N ASN A 179 -4.48 -11.51 -17.89
CA ASN A 179 -4.19 -10.08 -18.04
C ASN A 179 -5.20 -9.21 -17.26
N CYS A 180 -5.54 -9.63 -16.06
CA CYS A 180 -6.41 -8.92 -15.14
C CYS A 180 -5.58 -8.33 -13.99
N PHE A 181 -6.12 -7.26 -13.37
CA PHE A 181 -5.53 -6.63 -12.21
C PHE A 181 -6.42 -6.85 -10.98
N LEU A 182 -5.83 -7.27 -9.87
CA LEU A 182 -6.52 -7.50 -8.62
C LEU A 182 -6.04 -6.52 -7.54
N TYR A 183 -6.90 -5.59 -7.15
CA TYR A 183 -6.70 -4.82 -5.93
C TYR A 183 -7.14 -5.65 -4.72
N VAL A 184 -6.28 -5.72 -3.70
CA VAL A 184 -6.63 -6.28 -2.40
C VAL A 184 -6.95 -5.13 -1.47
N VAL A 185 -8.23 -4.88 -1.22
CA VAL A 185 -8.69 -3.76 -0.39
C VAL A 185 -8.91 -4.23 1.04
N VAL A 186 -8.05 -3.76 1.96
CA VAL A 186 -8.12 -4.07 3.39
C VAL A 186 -8.97 -3.02 4.11
N GLU A 187 -10.02 -3.46 4.85
CA GLU A 187 -10.94 -2.58 5.61
C GLU A 187 -10.32 -2.08 6.94
N SER A 188 -9.09 -1.64 6.90
CA SER A 188 -8.37 -1.06 8.04
C SER A 188 -7.27 -0.12 7.51
N SER A 189 -6.62 0.64 8.38
CA SER A 189 -5.36 1.31 8.07
C SER A 189 -4.18 0.52 8.63
N VAL A 190 -2.97 0.78 8.13
CA VAL A 190 -1.73 0.15 8.63
C VAL A 190 -1.55 0.48 10.12
N GLU A 191 -1.71 1.75 10.50
CA GLU A 191 -1.55 2.21 11.89
C GLU A 191 -2.54 1.50 12.82
N LYS A 192 -3.81 1.34 12.39
CA LYS A 192 -4.82 0.64 13.18
C LYS A 192 -4.44 -0.83 13.36
N ILE A 193 -4.00 -1.52 12.30
CA ILE A 193 -3.55 -2.92 12.37
C ILE A 193 -2.40 -3.09 13.35
N GLU A 194 -1.46 -2.14 13.37
CA GLU A 194 -0.32 -2.17 14.29
C GLU A 194 -0.75 -1.87 15.73
N ALA A 195 -1.59 -0.86 15.92
CA ALA A 195 -2.09 -0.46 17.24
C ALA A 195 -2.99 -1.52 17.90
N THR A 196 -3.78 -2.25 17.11
CA THR A 196 -4.70 -3.29 17.60
C THR A 196 -4.09 -4.68 17.67
N ASN A 197 -2.83 -4.86 17.25
CA ASN A 197 -2.16 -6.16 17.28
C ASN A 197 -1.89 -6.57 18.74
N PRO A 198 -2.53 -7.63 19.26
CA PRO A 198 -2.49 -7.96 20.68
C PRO A 198 -1.08 -8.36 21.12
N PHE A 199 -0.80 -8.20 22.43
CA PHE A 199 0.40 -8.76 23.03
C PHE A 199 0.22 -10.24 23.41
N GLY A 200 1.33 -10.98 23.50
CA GLY A 200 1.32 -12.37 23.94
C GLY A 200 1.08 -13.38 22.82
N PRO A 201 0.55 -14.60 23.15
CA PRO A 201 0.48 -15.74 22.21
C PRO A 201 -0.46 -15.53 21.02
N HIS A 202 -1.39 -14.59 21.12
CA HIS A 202 -2.32 -14.24 20.03
C HIS A 202 -1.78 -13.12 19.12
N ARG A 203 -0.56 -12.66 19.35
CA ARG A 203 0.07 -11.62 18.53
C ARG A 203 0.41 -12.13 17.13
N SER A 204 -0.12 -11.45 16.12
CA SER A 204 0.28 -11.70 14.74
C SER A 204 1.69 -11.18 14.48
N ASN A 205 2.49 -11.95 13.75
CA ASN A 205 3.80 -11.48 13.28
C ASN A 205 3.61 -10.55 12.06
N LEU A 206 3.30 -9.27 12.33
CA LEU A 206 3.03 -8.29 11.27
C LEU A 206 4.23 -8.11 10.34
N LYS A 207 5.47 -8.19 10.85
CA LYS A 207 6.67 -8.11 10.01
C LYS A 207 6.70 -9.21 8.95
N PHE A 208 6.29 -10.42 9.30
CA PHE A 208 6.20 -11.54 8.39
C PHE A 208 5.03 -11.38 7.40
N ILE A 209 3.88 -10.89 7.87
CA ILE A 209 2.70 -10.62 7.04
C ILE A 209 3.03 -9.55 5.99
N TYR A 210 3.60 -8.41 6.38
CA TYR A 210 4.03 -7.36 5.45
C TYR A 210 5.15 -7.81 4.49
N HIS A 211 6.02 -8.72 4.96
CA HIS A 211 7.02 -9.34 4.08
C HIS A 211 6.35 -10.15 2.97
N ASN A 212 5.39 -11.02 3.30
CA ASN A 212 4.67 -11.83 2.33
C ASN A 212 3.82 -10.97 1.38
N MET A 213 3.16 -9.92 1.88
CA MET A 213 2.45 -8.95 1.06
C MET A 213 3.38 -8.33 0.01
N ARG A 214 4.54 -7.81 0.42
CA ARG A 214 5.55 -7.25 -0.47
C ARG A 214 6.03 -8.25 -1.51
N LEU A 215 6.31 -9.49 -1.11
CA LEU A 215 6.75 -10.53 -2.05
C LEU A 215 5.69 -10.76 -3.13
N LEU A 216 4.40 -10.80 -2.78
CA LEU A 216 3.32 -10.95 -3.75
C LEU A 216 3.23 -9.75 -4.70
N GLU A 217 3.31 -8.51 -4.21
CA GLU A 217 3.29 -7.32 -5.06
C GLU A 217 4.45 -7.30 -6.07
N HIS A 218 5.65 -7.74 -5.65
CA HIS A 218 6.81 -7.81 -6.53
C HIS A 218 6.78 -9.02 -7.49
N GLU A 219 6.25 -10.17 -7.06
CA GLU A 219 6.07 -11.37 -7.87
C GLU A 219 5.03 -11.13 -8.97
N PHE A 220 3.92 -10.48 -8.63
CA PHE A 220 2.81 -10.17 -9.53
C PHE A 220 2.76 -8.69 -9.93
N ALA A 221 3.93 -8.09 -10.13
CA ALA A 221 4.05 -6.71 -10.58
C ALA A 221 3.22 -6.45 -11.84
N GLY A 222 2.38 -5.41 -11.81
CA GLY A 222 1.46 -5.09 -12.91
C GLY A 222 0.14 -5.87 -12.88
N SER A 223 -0.10 -6.73 -11.88
CA SER A 223 -1.34 -7.49 -11.72
C SER A 223 -1.94 -7.45 -10.32
N CYS A 224 -1.22 -6.91 -9.33
CA CYS A 224 -1.69 -6.87 -7.94
C CYS A 224 -1.20 -5.60 -7.22
N GLN A 225 -2.08 -5.05 -6.37
CA GLN A 225 -1.73 -4.02 -5.40
C GLN A 225 -2.59 -4.17 -4.15
N PHE A 226 -1.96 -4.08 -2.97
CA PHE A 226 -2.67 -3.99 -1.69
C PHE A 226 -2.96 -2.53 -1.36
N VAL A 227 -4.18 -2.26 -0.85
CA VAL A 227 -4.64 -0.92 -0.50
C VAL A 227 -5.42 -0.97 0.82
N PHE A 228 -5.02 -0.17 1.79
CA PHE A 228 -5.64 -0.06 3.10
C PHE A 228 -6.58 1.14 3.12
N SER A 229 -7.88 0.87 3.07
CA SER A 229 -8.91 1.91 2.92
C SER A 229 -9.25 2.68 4.21
N GLY A 230 -8.78 2.21 5.36
CA GLY A 230 -9.13 2.76 6.67
C GLY A 230 -10.41 2.19 7.29
N GLY A 231 -11.30 1.57 6.51
CA GLY A 231 -12.52 0.92 7.03
C GLY A 231 -13.58 0.65 5.97
N ARG A 232 -14.63 -0.06 6.40
CA ARG A 232 -15.69 -0.55 5.51
C ARG A 232 -16.39 0.55 4.69
N ARG A 233 -16.67 1.70 5.33
CA ARG A 233 -17.30 2.84 4.66
C ARG A 233 -16.38 3.45 3.60
N ALA A 234 -15.11 3.64 3.92
CA ALA A 234 -14.12 4.14 2.97
C ALA A 234 -13.91 3.14 1.81
N SER A 235 -13.93 1.84 2.07
CA SER A 235 -13.91 0.80 1.02
C SER A 235 -15.08 0.95 0.03
N SER A 236 -16.28 1.29 0.50
CA SER A 236 -17.44 1.46 -0.38
C SER A 236 -17.32 2.66 -1.33
N VAL A 237 -16.50 3.66 -0.98
CA VAL A 237 -16.18 4.80 -1.84
C VAL A 237 -15.00 4.49 -2.75
N LEU A 238 -13.99 3.80 -2.22
CA LEU A 238 -12.75 3.49 -2.94
C LEU A 238 -12.95 2.47 -4.06
N ILE A 239 -13.67 1.39 -3.79
CA ILE A 239 -13.83 0.26 -4.72
C ILE A 239 -14.38 0.70 -6.08
N PRO A 240 -15.47 1.48 -6.20
CA PRO A 240 -15.92 1.99 -7.49
C PRO A 240 -14.86 2.79 -8.25
N LYS A 241 -14.03 3.59 -7.54
CA LYS A 241 -12.94 4.37 -8.16
C LYS A 241 -11.87 3.46 -8.75
N LEU A 242 -11.41 2.45 -7.99
CA LEU A 242 -10.44 1.47 -8.45
C LEU A 242 -10.92 0.71 -9.67
N LEU A 243 -12.17 0.26 -9.63
CA LEU A 243 -12.76 -0.53 -10.70
C LEU A 243 -12.98 0.26 -11.98
N VAL A 244 -13.49 1.50 -11.88
CA VAL A 244 -13.79 2.33 -13.07
C VAL A 244 -12.54 2.89 -13.71
N LEU A 245 -11.62 3.41 -12.91
CA LEU A 245 -10.37 3.96 -13.40
C LEU A 245 -9.41 2.87 -13.89
N GLY A 246 -9.47 1.69 -13.28
CA GLY A 246 -8.80 0.47 -13.73
C GLY A 246 -7.37 0.70 -14.25
N PRO A 247 -7.14 0.49 -15.56
CA PRO A 247 -5.80 0.60 -16.16
C PRO A 247 -5.10 1.95 -15.97
N LYS A 248 -5.85 3.03 -15.72
CA LYS A 248 -5.25 4.34 -15.40
C LYS A 248 -4.53 4.35 -14.05
N LEU A 249 -4.85 3.37 -13.16
CA LEU A 249 -4.29 3.30 -11.80
C LEU A 249 -3.35 2.10 -11.58
N TRP A 250 -3.26 1.13 -12.48
CA TRP A 250 -2.50 -0.12 -12.23
C TRP A 250 -1.00 0.10 -11.94
N GLU A 251 -0.44 1.19 -12.45
CA GLU A 251 0.97 1.55 -12.20
C GLU A 251 1.09 2.75 -11.22
N THR A 252 0.00 3.11 -10.53
CA THR A 252 -0.05 4.22 -9.57
C THR A 252 0.01 3.66 -8.15
N ASP A 253 0.86 4.21 -7.29
CA ASP A 253 0.83 3.91 -5.86
C ASP A 253 -0.40 4.58 -5.23
N VAL A 254 -1.54 3.87 -5.26
CA VAL A 254 -2.82 4.38 -4.80
C VAL A 254 -2.78 4.68 -3.30
N GLN A 255 -2.08 3.85 -2.51
CA GLN A 255 -1.98 4.06 -1.07
C GLN A 255 -1.33 5.40 -0.73
N TYR A 256 -0.27 5.80 -1.43
CA TYR A 256 0.35 7.10 -1.21
C TYR A 256 -0.63 8.27 -1.34
N PHE A 257 -1.58 8.18 -2.29
CA PHE A 257 -2.58 9.23 -2.49
C PHE A 257 -3.71 9.17 -1.48
N ILE A 258 -4.10 7.98 -1.05
CA ILE A 258 -5.11 7.79 0.01
C ILE A 258 -4.62 8.39 1.33
N ASP A 259 -3.38 8.14 1.70
CA ASP A 259 -2.80 8.59 2.98
C ASP A 259 -2.44 10.09 2.97
N LYS A 260 -2.27 10.67 1.79
CA LYS A 260 -1.88 12.08 1.65
C LYS A 260 -3.00 13.06 1.99
N ASP A 261 -4.21 12.77 1.55
CA ASP A 261 -5.39 13.57 1.87
C ASP A 261 -6.68 12.73 1.73
N ASN A 262 -7.77 13.21 2.30
CA ASN A 262 -9.06 12.54 2.27
C ASN A 262 -10.01 13.09 1.17
N SER A 263 -9.51 13.86 0.21
CA SER A 263 -10.34 14.47 -0.85
C SER A 263 -11.09 13.44 -1.69
N TRP A 264 -10.50 12.25 -1.83
CA TRP A 264 -11.10 11.13 -2.55
C TRP A 264 -12.38 10.55 -1.90
N LEU A 265 -12.59 10.79 -0.59
CA LEU A 265 -13.80 10.36 0.13
C LEU A 265 -15.04 11.18 -0.22
N GLY A 266 -14.87 12.39 -0.78
CA GLY A 266 -15.95 13.31 -1.09
C GLY A 266 -16.36 14.21 0.09
N SER A 267 -17.08 15.29 -0.20
CA SER A 267 -17.34 16.41 0.72
C SER A 267 -18.18 16.10 1.97
N LYS A 268 -18.74 14.90 2.12
CA LYS A 268 -19.52 14.51 3.31
C LYS A 268 -18.69 13.93 4.45
N GLU A 269 -17.43 13.59 4.24
CA GLU A 269 -16.60 12.85 5.21
C GLU A 269 -15.52 13.68 5.92
N THR A 270 -15.22 14.87 5.44
CA THR A 270 -14.21 15.74 6.07
C THR A 270 -14.61 16.33 7.43
N LYS A 271 -15.78 15.98 7.97
CA LYS A 271 -16.31 16.60 9.21
C LYS A 271 -16.37 15.73 10.46
N LYS A 272 -15.78 14.52 10.53
CA LYS A 272 -15.73 13.75 11.78
C LYS A 272 -14.55 12.79 11.82
N GLU A 273 -13.42 13.27 12.25
CA GLU A 273 -12.50 12.55 13.14
C GLU A 273 -11.53 13.56 13.71
N THR A 274 -11.92 14.13 14.83
CA THR A 274 -10.99 14.81 15.74
C THR A 274 -10.12 13.71 16.36
N PRO A 275 -8.79 13.81 16.35
CA PRO A 275 -7.96 12.85 17.04
C PRO A 275 -8.28 12.93 18.54
N TYR A 276 -8.62 11.80 19.14
CA TYR A 276 -8.68 11.67 20.59
C TYR A 276 -7.28 11.88 21.16
N PHE A 277 -7.00 13.09 21.61
CA PHE A 277 -5.93 13.29 22.56
C PHE A 277 -6.42 12.72 23.90
N VAL A 278 -5.88 11.57 24.28
CA VAL A 278 -5.96 11.08 25.65
C VAL A 278 -4.94 11.89 26.45
N THR A 279 -5.45 12.73 27.36
CA THR A 279 -4.67 13.41 28.40
C THR A 279 -4.12 12.40 29.40
#